data_a064162261db301d0d079cedd6663761
#
_entry.id   a064162261db301d0d079cedd6663761
#
_cell.length_a   1.000
_cell.length_b   1.000
_cell.length_c   1.000
_cell.angle_alpha   90.00
_cell.angle_beta   90.00
_cell.angle_gamma   90.00
#
_symmetry.space_group_name_H-M   'P 1'
#
loop_
_entity.id
_entity.type
_entity.pdbx_description
1 polymer ?
#
loop_
_entity_poly.entity_id
_entity_poly.type
_entity_poly.pdbx_seq_one_letter_code
_entity_poly.pdbx_strand_id
1 'polypeptide(L)'
;MKKTLLTLAISACISFITSNLSAHPVHIPAKNPVPMQLTQVPGYFRVMLGDFEVTALYDGAASLDSTLFANYSKLSKAELDTLIEHKFSPKTATGGVDTAIIAFLVNTGDNLILIDAGKGDVQDPIFVDEKGMLIASLEAAGYKAEQIDTILPTHMHADHFSGVTVEGKKVFPNATIYLSNQEKAFWLDTPEEKLSDNAKLFVAWAREAAAPYLADNQVKYYDSGEEVIPGVKSIPLHGHTLGHNGFEFTSKGETMLVWGDLIHNHAIQMAHPEVAVDFDADSISARKSRLNALPEIAKREILVAGAHLPFPGLGHLRVEKDGGYRWIPVEYRPIRQ
;
A
#
# COMPACT_ATOMS: atom_id res chain seq x y z
N MET A 1 -90.34 8.22 5.69
CA MET A 1 -89.52 7.23 6.42
C MET A 1 -88.08 7.39 6.05
N LYS A 2 -87.28 8.16 6.84
CA LYS A 2 -85.87 8.39 6.65
C LYS A 2 -85.12 7.59 7.72
N LYS A 3 -84.30 6.62 7.33
CA LYS A 3 -83.41 5.88 8.22
C LYS A 3 -82.10 6.60 8.36
N THR A 4 -81.80 7.06 9.57
CA THR A 4 -80.51 7.69 9.92
C THR A 4 -79.53 6.61 10.32
N LEU A 5 -78.42 6.45 9.60
CA LEU A 5 -77.30 5.61 10.03
C LEU A 5 -76.40 6.39 10.95
N LEU A 6 -76.17 5.85 12.13
CA LEU A 6 -75.26 6.37 13.14
C LEU A 6 -73.91 5.66 12.93
N THR A 7 -72.87 6.39 12.51
CA THR A 7 -71.52 5.86 12.35
C THR A 7 -70.75 6.08 13.64
N LEU A 8 -70.39 4.99 14.33
CA LEU A 8 -69.59 4.99 15.55
C LEU A 8 -68.13 5.02 15.13
N ALA A 9 -67.40 6.11 15.36
CA ALA A 9 -65.96 6.16 15.19
C ALA A 9 -65.27 5.67 16.47
N ILE A 10 -64.62 4.51 16.41
CA ILE A 10 -63.75 3.98 17.48
C ILE A 10 -62.34 4.55 17.22
N SER A 11 -61.91 5.48 18.06
CA SER A 11 -60.56 6.00 18.07
C SER A 11 -59.69 5.07 18.93
N ALA A 12 -58.87 4.26 18.30
CA ALA A 12 -57.89 3.42 19.01
C ALA A 12 -56.62 4.23 19.24
N CYS A 13 -56.43 4.70 20.49
CA CYS A 13 -55.11 5.21 20.91
C CYS A 13 -54.12 4.06 21.05
N ILE A 14 -53.23 3.92 20.08
CA ILE A 14 -52.07 3.04 20.20
C ILE A 14 -50.97 3.83 20.95
N SER A 15 -50.85 3.54 22.24
CA SER A 15 -49.73 4.02 23.04
C SER A 15 -48.50 3.20 22.70
N PHE A 16 -47.53 3.81 21.95
CA PHE A 16 -46.21 3.24 21.79
C PHE A 16 -45.45 3.31 23.12
N ILE A 17 -45.38 2.20 23.83
CA ILE A 17 -44.43 2.02 24.94
C ILE A 17 -43.09 1.75 24.31
N THR A 18 -42.25 2.78 24.19
CA THR A 18 -40.82 2.63 23.88
C THR A 18 -40.15 2.04 25.13
N SER A 19 -40.06 0.73 25.21
CA SER A 19 -39.20 0.07 26.16
C SER A 19 -37.75 0.32 25.71
N ASN A 20 -37.05 1.21 26.40
CA ASN A 20 -35.59 1.31 26.34
C ASN A 20 -35.04 0.00 26.90
N LEU A 21 -34.80 -0.97 26.03
CA LEU A 21 -33.98 -2.13 26.33
C LEU A 21 -32.51 -1.63 26.40
N SER A 22 -32.11 -1.13 27.56
CA SER A 22 -30.70 -1.05 27.91
C SER A 22 -30.14 -2.49 27.91
N ALA A 23 -29.47 -2.85 26.84
CA ALA A 23 -28.69 -4.08 26.84
C ALA A 23 -27.54 -3.89 27.85
N HIS A 24 -27.77 -4.28 29.11
CA HIS A 24 -26.69 -4.41 30.05
C HIS A 24 -25.76 -5.52 29.53
N PRO A 25 -24.45 -5.28 29.39
CA PRO A 25 -23.55 -6.36 29.06
C PRO A 25 -23.66 -7.45 30.12
N VAL A 26 -24.03 -8.66 29.68
CA VAL A 26 -24.06 -9.81 30.55
C VAL A 26 -22.63 -10.12 30.98
N HIS A 27 -22.25 -9.64 32.14
CA HIS A 27 -20.97 -10.02 32.75
C HIS A 27 -21.11 -11.44 33.32
N ILE A 28 -20.63 -12.42 32.57
CA ILE A 28 -20.46 -13.79 33.04
C ILE A 28 -19.10 -13.85 33.73
N PRO A 29 -19.01 -13.94 35.07
CA PRO A 29 -17.74 -14.06 35.74
C PRO A 29 -17.08 -15.37 35.31
N ALA A 30 -15.92 -15.25 34.63
CA ALA A 30 -15.11 -16.40 34.24
C ALA A 30 -14.52 -17.04 35.51
N LYS A 31 -14.71 -18.35 35.65
CA LYS A 31 -14.17 -19.14 36.78
C LYS A 31 -12.63 -19.13 36.78
N ASN A 32 -12.04 -19.00 35.57
CA ASN A 32 -10.62 -18.80 35.30
C ASN A 32 -10.49 -17.74 34.22
N PRO A 33 -9.81 -16.60 34.47
CA PRO A 33 -9.58 -15.59 33.44
C PRO A 33 -8.71 -16.18 32.32
N VAL A 34 -9.16 -15.99 31.07
CA VAL A 34 -8.38 -16.36 29.89
C VAL A 34 -7.60 -15.11 29.42
N PRO A 35 -6.27 -15.16 29.40
CA PRO A 35 -5.47 -14.03 28.93
C PRO A 35 -5.78 -13.67 27.49
N MET A 36 -5.83 -12.36 27.17
CA MET A 36 -5.94 -11.89 25.79
C MET A 36 -4.61 -12.14 25.05
N GLN A 37 -4.73 -12.51 23.77
CA GLN A 37 -3.60 -12.70 22.87
C GLN A 37 -3.22 -11.35 22.22
N LEU A 38 -2.72 -10.39 22.92
CA LEU A 38 -2.48 -9.02 22.46
C LEU A 38 -1.44 -8.87 21.31
N THR A 39 -1.34 -9.88 20.47
CA THR A 39 -0.48 -9.93 19.28
C THR A 39 -1.33 -10.19 18.05
N GLN A 40 -1.00 -9.51 16.93
CA GLN A 40 -1.65 -9.74 15.64
C GLN A 40 -1.15 -11.06 15.03
N VAL A 41 -1.94 -11.61 14.09
CA VAL A 41 -1.49 -12.71 13.23
C VAL A 41 -0.28 -12.28 12.41
N PRO A 42 0.55 -13.24 11.89
CA PRO A 42 1.70 -12.90 11.04
C PRO A 42 1.33 -11.98 9.88
N GLY A 43 2.20 -11.03 9.58
CA GLY A 43 1.99 -9.98 8.58
C GLY A 43 2.15 -10.46 7.14
N TYR A 44 1.56 -11.59 6.74
CA TYR A 44 1.57 -12.01 5.35
C TYR A 44 0.19 -12.47 4.87
N PHE A 45 -0.05 -12.31 3.56
CA PHE A 45 -1.26 -12.80 2.90
C PHE A 45 -0.90 -13.31 1.50
N ARG A 46 -1.54 -14.40 1.07
CA ARG A 46 -1.11 -15.13 -0.13
C ARG A 46 -2.27 -15.35 -1.11
N VAL A 47 -1.98 -15.12 -2.39
CA VAL A 47 -2.88 -15.44 -3.51
C VAL A 47 -2.10 -16.12 -4.63
N MET A 48 -2.81 -16.80 -5.52
CA MET A 48 -2.24 -17.27 -6.79
C MET A 48 -2.55 -16.28 -7.90
N LEU A 49 -1.59 -16.09 -8.81
CA LEU A 49 -1.73 -15.41 -10.09
C LEU A 49 -1.35 -16.43 -11.18
N GLY A 50 -2.32 -17.16 -11.69
CA GLY A 50 -2.04 -18.32 -12.53
C GLY A 50 -1.18 -19.34 -11.79
N ASP A 51 0.04 -19.60 -12.29
CA ASP A 51 1.01 -20.50 -11.65
C ASP A 51 1.96 -19.78 -10.66
N PHE A 52 1.88 -18.45 -10.55
CA PHE A 52 2.73 -17.68 -9.63
C PHE A 52 2.07 -17.57 -8.24
N GLU A 53 2.86 -17.79 -7.20
CA GLU A 53 2.45 -17.49 -5.83
C GLU A 53 2.83 -16.04 -5.50
N VAL A 54 1.84 -15.22 -5.14
CA VAL A 54 2.04 -13.83 -4.73
C VAL A 54 1.78 -13.72 -3.23
N THR A 55 2.76 -13.21 -2.49
CA THR A 55 2.65 -12.98 -1.05
C THR A 55 2.82 -11.51 -0.73
N ALA A 56 1.79 -10.87 -0.17
CA ALA A 56 1.92 -9.54 0.45
C ALA A 56 2.61 -9.70 1.81
N LEU A 57 3.60 -8.84 2.07
CA LEU A 57 4.40 -8.83 3.28
C LEU A 57 4.27 -7.46 3.96
N TYR A 58 3.71 -7.43 5.15
CA TYR A 58 3.59 -6.21 5.94
C TYR A 58 4.93 -5.84 6.57
N ASP A 59 5.39 -4.61 6.32
CA ASP A 59 6.61 -4.08 6.92
C ASP A 59 6.37 -3.14 8.11
N GLY A 60 5.27 -2.41 8.08
CA GLY A 60 4.95 -1.42 9.09
C GLY A 60 3.91 -0.42 8.61
N ALA A 61 3.90 0.75 9.25
CA ALA A 61 3.00 1.83 8.87
C ALA A 61 3.68 3.20 8.90
N ALA A 62 3.14 4.12 8.10
CA ALA A 62 3.42 5.55 8.13
C ALA A 62 2.19 6.35 8.57
N SER A 63 2.42 7.48 9.27
CA SER A 63 1.37 8.38 9.72
C SER A 63 1.17 9.51 8.70
N LEU A 64 0.18 9.40 7.81
CA LEU A 64 -0.09 10.39 6.76
C LEU A 64 -1.23 11.34 7.14
N ASP A 65 -0.90 12.60 7.42
CA ASP A 65 -1.92 13.63 7.67
C ASP A 65 -2.52 14.14 6.36
N SER A 66 -3.81 14.51 6.38
CA SER A 66 -4.53 15.06 5.22
C SER A 66 -3.93 16.37 4.68
N THR A 67 -3.16 17.11 5.49
CA THR A 67 -2.45 18.31 5.05
C THR A 67 -1.44 18.03 3.94
N LEU A 68 -0.86 16.82 3.89
CA LEU A 68 0.05 16.40 2.81
C LEU A 68 -0.58 16.41 1.41
N PHE A 69 -1.91 16.37 1.36
CA PHE A 69 -2.70 16.38 0.12
C PHE A 69 -3.35 17.76 -0.15
N ALA A 70 -3.45 18.60 0.87
CA ALA A 70 -4.23 19.85 0.80
C ALA A 70 -3.68 20.85 -0.21
N ASN A 71 -2.34 20.94 -0.35
CA ASN A 71 -1.67 21.86 -1.27
C ASN A 71 -1.96 21.54 -2.75
N TYR A 72 -2.37 20.31 -3.05
CA TYR A 72 -2.61 19.79 -4.40
C TYR A 72 -4.08 19.48 -4.67
N SER A 73 -4.96 19.90 -3.76
CA SER A 73 -6.40 19.66 -3.83
C SER A 73 -7.18 20.97 -3.94
N LYS A 74 -8.34 20.90 -4.60
CA LYS A 74 -9.36 21.96 -4.51
C LYS A 74 -10.25 21.81 -3.27
N LEU A 75 -10.15 20.68 -2.58
CA LEU A 75 -10.87 20.37 -1.36
C LEU A 75 -10.16 21.03 -0.18
N SER A 76 -10.95 21.53 0.77
CA SER A 76 -10.44 21.97 2.07
C SER A 76 -9.93 20.77 2.89
N LYS A 77 -9.10 21.04 3.90
CA LYS A 77 -8.67 20.00 4.85
C LYS A 77 -9.86 19.24 5.46
N ALA A 78 -10.93 19.96 5.82
CA ALA A 78 -12.12 19.33 6.42
C ALA A 78 -12.84 18.38 5.44
N GLU A 79 -12.87 18.68 4.15
CA GLU A 79 -13.43 17.78 3.13
C GLU A 79 -12.52 16.55 2.93
N LEU A 80 -11.20 16.73 2.93
CA LEU A 80 -10.23 15.62 2.88
C LEU A 80 -10.37 14.72 4.12
N ASP A 81 -10.47 15.29 5.31
CA ASP A 81 -10.70 14.56 6.57
C ASP A 81 -12.02 13.76 6.51
N THR A 82 -13.08 14.33 5.93
CA THR A 82 -14.37 13.65 5.73
C THR A 82 -14.24 12.43 4.83
N LEU A 83 -13.46 12.50 3.74
CA LEU A 83 -13.19 11.35 2.88
C LEU A 83 -12.50 10.21 3.65
N ILE A 84 -11.51 10.56 4.48
CA ILE A 84 -10.79 9.60 5.32
C ILE A 84 -11.74 8.95 6.34
N GLU A 85 -12.57 9.73 7.01
CA GLU A 85 -13.53 9.25 8.00
C GLU A 85 -14.59 8.32 7.39
N HIS A 86 -15.09 8.62 6.20
CA HIS A 86 -16.05 7.77 5.47
C HIS A 86 -15.46 6.39 5.09
N LYS A 87 -14.14 6.24 5.06
CA LYS A 87 -13.46 4.96 4.82
C LYS A 87 -13.10 4.24 6.12
N PHE A 88 -13.43 4.81 7.29
CA PHE A 88 -13.04 4.27 8.59
C PHE A 88 -11.54 4.01 8.71
N SER A 89 -10.73 4.84 8.02
CA SER A 89 -9.28 4.70 8.06
C SER A 89 -8.77 4.87 9.50
N PRO A 90 -7.98 3.94 10.03
CA PRO A 90 -7.44 4.06 11.38
C PRO A 90 -6.54 5.27 11.48
N LYS A 91 -6.50 5.89 12.65
CA LYS A 91 -5.61 7.03 12.94
C LYS A 91 -4.50 6.60 13.88
N THR A 92 -3.31 7.12 13.63
CA THR A 92 -2.15 6.95 14.50
C THR A 92 -2.28 7.82 15.77
N ALA A 93 -1.38 7.61 16.73
CA ALA A 93 -1.33 8.44 17.93
C ALA A 93 -1.05 9.93 17.63
N THR A 94 -0.42 10.24 16.51
CA THR A 94 -0.14 11.61 16.05
C THR A 94 -1.32 12.24 15.28
N GLY A 95 -2.37 11.45 15.02
CA GLY A 95 -3.61 11.91 14.35
C GLY A 95 -3.64 11.75 12.83
N GLY A 96 -2.54 11.37 12.21
CA GLY A 96 -2.49 11.00 10.79
C GLY A 96 -3.18 9.66 10.52
N VAL A 97 -3.40 9.34 9.25
CA VAL A 97 -3.90 8.03 8.82
C VAL A 97 -2.82 6.99 9.01
N ASP A 98 -3.15 5.88 9.68
CA ASP A 98 -2.29 4.71 9.78
C ASP A 98 -2.25 4.02 8.39
N THR A 99 -1.18 4.31 7.65
CA THR A 99 -1.00 3.90 6.26
C THR A 99 0.01 2.77 6.18
N ALA A 100 -0.42 1.60 5.75
CA ALA A 100 0.42 0.42 5.67
C ALA A 100 1.63 0.62 4.73
N ILE A 101 2.74 -0.07 5.05
CA ILE A 101 3.90 -0.27 4.19
C ILE A 101 3.94 -1.75 3.85
N ILE A 102 3.80 -2.09 2.55
CA ILE A 102 3.65 -3.45 2.09
C ILE A 102 4.63 -3.71 0.94
N ALA A 103 5.46 -4.73 1.11
CA ALA A 103 6.25 -5.32 0.04
C ALA A 103 5.52 -6.54 -0.55
N PHE A 104 5.90 -6.94 -1.76
CA PHE A 104 5.29 -8.08 -2.42
C PHE A 104 6.36 -9.08 -2.85
N LEU A 105 6.11 -10.36 -2.58
CA LEU A 105 6.96 -11.46 -2.99
C LEU A 105 6.25 -12.25 -4.08
N VAL A 106 6.91 -12.49 -5.20
CA VAL A 106 6.41 -13.32 -6.29
C VAL A 106 7.34 -14.52 -6.47
N ASN A 107 6.81 -15.71 -6.21
CA ASN A 107 7.46 -16.97 -6.51
C ASN A 107 6.91 -17.48 -7.85
N THR A 108 7.77 -17.53 -8.86
CA THR A 108 7.43 -18.01 -10.22
C THR A 108 7.66 -19.50 -10.39
N GLY A 109 8.24 -20.16 -9.37
CA GLY A 109 8.76 -21.53 -9.44
C GLY A 109 10.25 -21.56 -9.81
N ASP A 110 10.71 -20.65 -10.68
CA ASP A 110 12.11 -20.52 -11.08
C ASP A 110 12.84 -19.39 -10.34
N ASN A 111 12.13 -18.31 -10.01
CA ASN A 111 12.68 -17.14 -9.33
C ASN A 111 11.82 -16.74 -8.12
N LEU A 112 12.48 -16.19 -7.09
CA LEU A 112 11.87 -15.59 -5.94
C LEU A 112 12.15 -14.10 -5.93
N ILE A 113 11.16 -13.31 -6.36
CA ILE A 113 11.27 -11.90 -6.68
C ILE A 113 10.62 -11.08 -5.57
N LEU A 114 11.37 -10.19 -4.94
CA LEU A 114 10.86 -9.23 -3.97
C LEU A 114 10.65 -7.86 -4.63
N ILE A 115 9.45 -7.32 -4.54
CA ILE A 115 9.11 -5.98 -5.01
C ILE A 115 8.99 -5.08 -3.77
N ASP A 116 9.87 -4.10 -3.69
CA ASP A 116 10.17 -3.27 -2.52
C ASP A 116 10.69 -4.09 -1.32
N ALA A 117 11.38 -3.43 -0.40
CA ALA A 117 12.09 -4.08 0.70
C ALA A 117 11.78 -3.46 2.07
N GLY A 118 10.79 -2.59 2.15
CA GLY A 118 10.43 -1.93 3.42
C GLY A 118 11.45 -0.90 3.87
N LYS A 119 11.21 -0.35 5.08
CA LYS A 119 12.01 0.73 5.67
C LYS A 119 13.26 0.28 6.43
N GLY A 120 13.36 -1.01 6.74
CA GLY A 120 14.46 -1.53 7.56
C GLY A 120 14.51 -0.89 8.95
N ASP A 121 15.66 -0.32 9.30
CA ASP A 121 15.91 0.34 10.57
C ASP A 121 15.92 1.88 10.48
N VAL A 122 15.50 2.45 9.34
CA VAL A 122 15.40 3.92 9.18
C VAL A 122 14.45 4.52 10.20
N GLN A 123 14.95 5.57 10.88
CA GLN A 123 14.19 6.34 11.86
C GLN A 123 13.76 7.67 11.25
N ASP A 124 12.47 7.82 11.04
CA ASP A 124 11.83 9.07 10.65
C ASP A 124 10.52 9.22 11.43
N PRO A 125 10.16 10.42 11.90
CA PRO A 125 8.90 10.64 12.64
C PRO A 125 7.62 10.27 11.89
N ILE A 126 7.68 10.10 10.57
CA ILE A 126 6.55 9.66 9.76
C ILE A 126 6.22 8.19 10.00
N PHE A 127 7.22 7.36 10.34
CA PHE A 127 7.00 5.95 10.58
C PHE A 127 6.40 5.69 11.96
N VAL A 128 5.39 4.85 12.03
CA VAL A 128 4.71 4.46 13.27
C VAL A 128 5.55 3.46 14.06
N ASP A 129 6.13 2.51 13.32
CA ASP A 129 6.90 1.42 13.90
C ASP A 129 8.38 1.78 14.01
N GLU A 130 9.01 1.42 15.10
CA GLU A 130 10.44 1.67 15.35
C GLU A 130 11.32 0.94 14.32
N LYS A 131 10.94 -0.30 13.96
CA LYS A 131 11.65 -1.14 12.98
C LYS A 131 10.69 -1.73 11.97
N GLY A 132 11.18 -1.94 10.75
CA GLY A 132 10.47 -2.69 9.74
C GLY A 132 10.27 -4.16 10.14
N MET A 133 9.12 -4.71 9.78
CA MET A 133 8.69 -6.08 10.09
C MET A 133 8.78 -7.03 8.89
N LEU A 134 9.32 -6.56 7.75
CA LEU A 134 9.37 -7.33 6.51
C LEU A 134 9.99 -8.71 6.70
N ILE A 135 11.12 -8.80 7.39
CA ILE A 135 11.82 -10.08 7.59
C ILE A 135 11.01 -11.03 8.46
N ALA A 136 10.39 -10.54 9.53
CA ALA A 136 9.50 -11.36 10.35
C ALA A 136 8.29 -11.88 9.56
N SER A 137 7.72 -11.03 8.67
CA SER A 137 6.62 -11.39 7.79
C SER A 137 7.05 -12.41 6.73
N LEU A 138 8.24 -12.26 6.14
CA LEU A 138 8.84 -13.18 5.19
C LEU A 138 9.08 -14.56 5.81
N GLU A 139 9.68 -14.61 6.99
CA GLU A 139 9.94 -15.85 7.74
C GLU A 139 8.64 -16.55 8.15
N ALA A 140 7.67 -15.81 8.62
CA ALA A 140 6.34 -16.34 8.94
C ALA A 140 5.62 -16.89 7.69
N ALA A 141 5.88 -16.30 6.50
CA ALA A 141 5.40 -16.81 5.23
C ALA A 141 6.15 -18.08 4.75
N GLY A 142 7.19 -18.51 5.45
CA GLY A 142 7.95 -19.73 5.18
C GLY A 142 9.13 -19.54 4.24
N TYR A 143 9.53 -18.28 3.96
CA TYR A 143 10.68 -17.94 3.15
C TYR A 143 11.83 -17.38 4.00
N LYS A 144 13.03 -17.38 3.45
CA LYS A 144 14.23 -16.81 4.04
C LYS A 144 14.83 -15.74 3.13
N ALA A 145 15.47 -14.76 3.71
CA ALA A 145 16.11 -13.67 2.97
C ALA A 145 17.14 -14.14 1.95
N GLU A 146 17.88 -15.21 2.27
CA GLU A 146 18.89 -15.80 1.38
C GLU A 146 18.30 -16.50 0.14
N GLN A 147 16.98 -16.74 0.12
CA GLN A 147 16.29 -17.35 -1.03
C GLN A 147 15.89 -16.31 -2.09
N ILE A 148 15.86 -15.02 -1.73
CA ILE A 148 15.53 -13.93 -2.66
C ILE A 148 16.68 -13.82 -3.67
N ASP A 149 16.37 -13.97 -4.95
CA ASP A 149 17.33 -13.85 -6.05
C ASP A 149 17.25 -12.49 -6.76
N THR A 150 16.09 -11.85 -6.71
CA THR A 150 15.81 -10.61 -7.42
C THR A 150 15.05 -9.64 -6.53
N ILE A 151 15.49 -8.37 -6.51
CA ILE A 151 14.77 -7.27 -5.88
C ILE A 151 14.44 -6.22 -6.94
N LEU A 152 13.18 -5.84 -7.01
CA LEU A 152 12.63 -4.83 -7.93
C LEU A 152 12.07 -3.66 -7.11
N PRO A 153 12.86 -2.68 -6.70
CA PRO A 153 12.34 -1.49 -6.07
C PRO A 153 11.48 -0.70 -7.06
N THR A 154 10.28 -0.31 -6.65
CA THR A 154 9.45 0.59 -7.44
C THR A 154 10.11 1.96 -7.56
N HIS A 155 10.79 2.38 -6.50
CA HIS A 155 11.60 3.59 -6.37
C HIS A 155 12.49 3.52 -5.12
N MET A 156 13.31 4.55 -4.87
CA MET A 156 14.30 4.50 -3.79
C MET A 156 13.94 5.32 -2.55
N HIS A 157 12.65 5.58 -2.23
CA HIS A 157 12.28 6.10 -0.92
C HIS A 157 12.55 5.07 0.19
N ALA A 158 12.68 5.57 1.42
CA ALA A 158 13.15 4.77 2.54
C ALA A 158 12.28 3.53 2.82
N ASP A 159 10.96 3.66 2.76
CA ASP A 159 10.00 2.60 3.04
C ASP A 159 9.83 1.56 1.91
N HIS A 160 10.50 1.77 0.78
CA HIS A 160 10.53 0.84 -0.35
C HIS A 160 11.92 0.21 -0.55
N PHE A 161 12.96 0.92 -0.12
CA PHE A 161 14.32 0.52 -0.48
C PHE A 161 15.27 0.31 0.70
N SER A 162 15.12 1.03 1.82
CA SER A 162 16.13 0.98 2.88
C SER A 162 16.29 -0.38 3.54
N GLY A 163 15.24 -1.20 3.56
CA GLY A 163 15.27 -2.54 4.13
C GLY A 163 16.15 -3.55 3.40
N VAL A 164 16.75 -3.20 2.23
CA VAL A 164 17.74 -4.08 1.60
C VAL A 164 19.04 -4.18 2.42
N THR A 165 19.31 -3.19 3.28
CA THR A 165 20.52 -3.13 4.12
C THR A 165 20.15 -2.70 5.53
N VAL A 166 20.60 -3.43 6.54
CA VAL A 166 20.42 -3.11 7.95
C VAL A 166 21.78 -3.13 8.62
N GLU A 167 22.11 -2.09 9.41
CA GLU A 167 23.42 -1.93 10.06
C GLU A 167 24.60 -2.10 9.09
N GLY A 168 24.45 -1.60 7.85
CA GLY A 168 25.49 -1.66 6.80
C GLY A 168 25.67 -3.06 6.18
N LYS A 169 24.81 -4.03 6.48
CA LYS A 169 24.90 -5.40 5.98
C LYS A 169 23.73 -5.70 5.04
N LYS A 170 24.00 -6.44 3.96
CA LYS A 170 22.96 -6.93 3.07
C LYS A 170 21.99 -7.82 3.83
N VAL A 171 20.71 -7.52 3.73
CA VAL A 171 19.63 -8.37 4.24
C VAL A 171 19.37 -9.56 3.27
N PHE A 172 19.50 -9.30 1.97
CA PHE A 172 19.27 -10.29 0.90
C PHE A 172 20.59 -10.57 0.15
N PRO A 173 21.50 -11.41 0.72
CA PRO A 173 22.87 -11.51 0.24
C PRO A 173 23.02 -12.08 -1.18
N ASN A 174 22.04 -12.86 -1.64
CA ASN A 174 22.05 -13.52 -2.94
C ASN A 174 21.29 -12.73 -4.03
N ALA A 175 20.61 -11.64 -3.65
CA ALA A 175 19.76 -10.91 -4.56
C ALA A 175 20.56 -10.00 -5.50
N THR A 176 20.06 -9.84 -6.73
CA THR A 176 20.40 -8.75 -7.65
C THR A 176 19.29 -7.69 -7.58
N ILE A 177 19.66 -6.44 -7.35
CA ILE A 177 18.74 -5.29 -7.36
C ILE A 177 18.69 -4.72 -8.77
N TYR A 178 17.49 -4.47 -9.29
CA TYR A 178 17.28 -3.82 -10.58
C TYR A 178 16.66 -2.44 -10.37
N LEU A 179 17.36 -1.38 -10.76
CA LEU A 179 16.94 0.02 -10.64
C LEU A 179 16.71 0.61 -12.03
N SER A 180 15.71 1.49 -12.17
CA SER A 180 15.60 2.27 -13.40
C SER A 180 16.79 3.23 -13.57
N ASN A 181 17.17 3.52 -14.81
CA ASN A 181 18.21 4.48 -15.08
C ASN A 181 17.90 5.89 -14.53
N GLN A 182 16.61 6.24 -14.44
CA GLN A 182 16.16 7.51 -13.87
C GLN A 182 16.31 7.55 -12.33
N GLU A 183 16.01 6.45 -11.63
CA GLU A 183 16.27 6.35 -10.19
C GLU A 183 17.77 6.44 -9.91
N LYS A 184 18.59 5.69 -10.65
CA LYS A 184 20.05 5.77 -10.56
C LYS A 184 20.53 7.21 -10.72
N ALA A 185 20.09 7.89 -11.77
CA ALA A 185 20.54 9.26 -12.10
C ALA A 185 20.26 10.25 -10.97
N PHE A 186 19.08 10.16 -10.32
CA PHE A 186 18.75 11.05 -9.22
C PHE A 186 19.41 10.61 -7.91
N TRP A 187 19.18 9.39 -7.47
CA TRP A 187 19.57 8.95 -6.13
C TRP A 187 21.07 8.64 -5.98
N LEU A 188 21.69 8.06 -7.01
CA LEU A 188 23.07 7.60 -6.92
C LEU A 188 24.06 8.59 -7.56
N ASP A 189 23.70 9.21 -8.70
CA ASP A 189 24.64 10.01 -9.48
C ASP A 189 24.55 11.52 -9.21
N THR A 190 23.46 12.05 -8.61
CA THR A 190 23.34 13.50 -8.35
C THR A 190 24.36 13.93 -7.28
N PRO A 191 25.25 14.90 -7.58
CA PRO A 191 26.18 15.45 -6.60
C PRO A 191 25.44 16.11 -5.43
N GLU A 192 25.98 15.94 -4.22
CA GLU A 192 25.34 16.42 -2.98
C GLU A 192 25.06 17.92 -2.99
N GLU A 193 25.97 18.71 -3.58
CA GLU A 193 25.83 20.16 -3.71
C GLU A 193 24.67 20.60 -4.61
N LYS A 194 24.09 19.70 -5.40
CA LYS A 194 22.91 19.95 -6.23
C LYS A 194 21.60 19.54 -5.55
N LEU A 195 21.68 18.86 -4.40
CA LEU A 195 20.51 18.42 -3.65
C LEU A 195 20.01 19.55 -2.74
N SER A 196 18.69 19.66 -2.59
CA SER A 196 18.09 20.48 -1.53
C SER A 196 18.40 19.87 -0.15
N ASP A 197 18.35 20.66 0.90
CA ASP A 197 18.67 20.17 2.25
C ASP A 197 17.75 19.01 2.67
N ASN A 198 16.47 19.06 2.31
CA ASN A 198 15.53 17.96 2.56
C ASN A 198 15.92 16.69 1.75
N ALA A 199 16.29 16.84 0.48
CA ALA A 199 16.66 15.70 -0.37
C ALA A 199 17.95 15.02 0.09
N LYS A 200 18.90 15.73 0.71
CA LYS A 200 20.16 15.15 1.19
C LYS A 200 19.96 13.98 2.14
N LEU A 201 19.02 14.12 3.08
CA LEU A 201 18.72 13.04 4.05
C LEU A 201 18.20 11.79 3.36
N PHE A 202 17.19 11.94 2.50
CA PHE A 202 16.60 10.81 1.76
C PHE A 202 17.59 10.15 0.83
N VAL A 203 18.39 10.95 0.11
CA VAL A 203 19.44 10.44 -0.77
C VAL A 203 20.56 9.74 0.02
N ALA A 204 20.90 10.21 1.22
CA ALA A 204 21.85 9.53 2.09
C ALA A 204 21.39 8.13 2.46
N TRP A 205 20.11 7.97 2.89
CA TRP A 205 19.54 6.65 3.19
C TRP A 205 19.56 5.72 1.98
N ALA A 206 19.14 6.21 0.82
CA ALA A 206 19.15 5.43 -0.41
C ALA A 206 20.57 4.96 -0.81
N ARG A 207 21.58 5.83 -0.68
CA ARG A 207 22.98 5.49 -0.96
C ARG A 207 23.56 4.51 0.06
N GLU A 208 23.25 4.70 1.33
CA GLU A 208 23.68 3.78 2.38
C GLU A 208 23.09 2.37 2.14
N ALA A 209 21.81 2.29 1.81
CA ALA A 209 21.16 1.03 1.48
C ALA A 209 21.75 0.36 0.23
N ALA A 210 22.07 1.12 -0.81
CA ALA A 210 22.64 0.60 -2.06
C ALA A 210 24.12 0.17 -1.94
N ALA A 211 24.88 0.81 -1.03
CA ALA A 211 26.35 0.72 -1.01
C ALA A 211 26.89 -0.72 -0.99
N PRO A 212 26.45 -1.65 -0.14
CA PRO A 212 27.01 -3.00 -0.10
C PRO A 212 26.68 -3.82 -1.37
N TYR A 213 25.54 -3.55 -2.03
CA TYR A 213 25.18 -4.20 -3.30
C TYR A 213 25.98 -3.65 -4.48
N LEU A 214 26.22 -2.33 -4.47
CA LEU A 214 27.10 -1.69 -5.48
C LEU A 214 28.53 -2.22 -5.38
N ALA A 215 29.06 -2.37 -4.17
CA ALA A 215 30.42 -2.90 -3.94
C ALA A 215 30.60 -4.31 -4.49
N ASP A 216 29.56 -5.13 -4.45
CA ASP A 216 29.59 -6.52 -4.93
C ASP A 216 29.05 -6.69 -6.35
N ASN A 217 28.82 -5.61 -7.10
CA ASN A 217 28.24 -5.62 -8.46
C ASN A 217 26.88 -6.34 -8.55
N GLN A 218 26.07 -6.23 -7.50
CA GLN A 218 24.72 -6.80 -7.43
C GLN A 218 23.61 -5.80 -7.76
N VAL A 219 23.94 -4.69 -8.43
CA VAL A 219 22.98 -3.72 -8.94
C VAL A 219 23.03 -3.70 -10.46
N LYS A 220 21.89 -3.84 -11.10
CA LYS A 220 21.69 -3.72 -12.55
C LYS A 220 20.71 -2.59 -12.84
N TYR A 221 20.75 -2.09 -14.06
CA TYR A 221 19.93 -0.96 -14.48
C TYR A 221 19.11 -1.30 -15.71
N TYR A 222 17.91 -0.71 -15.82
CA TYR A 222 17.00 -0.90 -16.95
C TYR A 222 16.36 0.44 -17.36
N ASP A 223 15.84 0.50 -18.57
CA ASP A 223 15.05 1.64 -19.05
C ASP A 223 13.56 1.40 -18.78
N SER A 224 12.87 2.45 -18.31
CA SER A 224 11.44 2.36 -17.96
C SER A 224 10.61 1.97 -19.18
N GLY A 225 9.70 1.02 -19.00
CA GLY A 225 8.86 0.47 -20.06
C GLY A 225 9.40 -0.83 -20.68
N GLU A 226 10.61 -1.25 -20.32
CA GLU A 226 11.21 -2.50 -20.80
C GLU A 226 10.83 -3.71 -19.94
N GLU A 227 11.07 -4.90 -20.48
CA GLU A 227 11.10 -6.15 -19.72
C GLU A 227 12.39 -6.18 -18.89
N VAL A 228 12.25 -6.16 -17.56
CA VAL A 228 13.38 -6.07 -16.62
C VAL A 228 14.06 -7.42 -16.44
N ILE A 229 13.25 -8.45 -16.28
CA ILE A 229 13.62 -9.86 -16.24
C ILE A 229 12.54 -10.65 -16.99
N PRO A 230 12.80 -11.87 -17.47
CA PRO A 230 11.81 -12.63 -18.23
C PRO A 230 10.44 -12.71 -17.55
N GLY A 231 9.40 -12.24 -18.25
CA GLY A 231 8.02 -12.23 -17.76
C GLY A 231 7.64 -11.05 -16.85
N VAL A 232 8.55 -10.12 -16.58
CA VAL A 232 8.28 -8.94 -15.72
C VAL A 232 8.57 -7.66 -16.47
N LYS A 233 7.52 -6.90 -16.75
CA LYS A 233 7.61 -5.62 -17.46
C LYS A 233 7.55 -4.44 -16.49
N SER A 234 8.46 -3.48 -16.62
CA SER A 234 8.36 -2.20 -15.93
C SER A 234 7.30 -1.31 -16.58
N ILE A 235 6.49 -0.65 -15.78
CA ILE A 235 5.45 0.28 -16.19
C ILE A 235 5.81 1.67 -15.68
N PRO A 236 6.13 2.64 -16.57
CA PRO A 236 6.48 3.99 -16.15
C PRO A 236 5.33 4.67 -15.41
N LEU A 237 5.55 5.02 -14.13
CA LEU A 237 4.59 5.73 -13.26
C LEU A 237 5.28 6.96 -12.65
N HIS A 238 6.09 7.65 -13.44
CA HIS A 238 6.97 8.74 -13.03
C HIS A 238 6.21 9.89 -12.38
N GLY A 239 6.89 10.58 -11.47
CA GLY A 239 6.43 11.81 -10.81
C GLY A 239 6.52 11.76 -9.30
N HIS A 240 6.12 10.66 -8.66
CA HIS A 240 6.37 10.45 -7.24
C HIS A 240 7.88 10.48 -6.97
N THR A 241 8.64 9.64 -7.65
CA THR A 241 10.04 9.92 -7.97
C THR A 241 10.21 10.06 -9.48
N LEU A 242 11.38 10.60 -9.92
CA LEU A 242 11.63 10.82 -11.35
C LEU A 242 11.69 9.51 -12.15
N GLY A 243 12.02 8.41 -11.50
CA GLY A 243 12.15 7.10 -12.08
C GLY A 243 11.19 6.05 -11.53
N HIS A 244 10.14 6.45 -10.80
CA HIS A 244 9.15 5.54 -10.23
C HIS A 244 8.50 4.65 -11.30
N ASN A 245 8.53 3.33 -11.07
CA ASN A 245 7.93 2.32 -11.95
C ASN A 245 7.02 1.38 -11.15
N GLY A 246 5.97 0.90 -11.80
CA GLY A 246 5.30 -0.33 -11.39
C GLY A 246 5.91 -1.54 -12.10
N PHE A 247 5.52 -2.75 -11.66
CA PHE A 247 5.93 -4.00 -12.29
C PHE A 247 4.71 -4.85 -12.62
N GLU A 248 4.58 -5.20 -13.90
CA GLU A 248 3.51 -6.04 -14.40
C GLU A 248 3.99 -7.49 -14.53
N PHE A 249 3.25 -8.40 -13.90
CA PHE A 249 3.46 -9.85 -13.93
C PHE A 249 2.30 -10.50 -14.66
N THR A 250 2.58 -11.48 -15.52
CA THR A 250 1.53 -12.24 -16.21
C THR A 250 1.82 -13.74 -16.13
N SER A 251 0.80 -14.51 -15.73
CA SER A 251 0.86 -15.98 -15.66
C SER A 251 -0.50 -16.56 -16.06
N LYS A 252 -0.52 -17.51 -16.99
CA LYS A 252 -1.74 -18.19 -17.49
C LYS A 252 -2.87 -17.25 -17.92
N GLY A 253 -2.51 -16.08 -18.43
CA GLY A 253 -3.48 -15.07 -18.88
C GLY A 253 -4.03 -14.16 -17.76
N GLU A 254 -3.65 -14.38 -16.52
CA GLU A 254 -3.91 -13.48 -15.40
C GLU A 254 -2.78 -12.46 -15.28
N THR A 255 -3.13 -11.22 -14.98
CA THR A 255 -2.16 -10.12 -14.89
C THR A 255 -2.28 -9.41 -13.54
N MET A 256 -1.14 -9.09 -12.95
CA MET A 256 -1.02 -8.26 -11.75
C MET A 256 -0.09 -7.07 -12.02
N LEU A 257 -0.45 -5.90 -11.50
CA LEU A 257 0.40 -4.73 -11.45
C LEU A 257 0.73 -4.38 -10.00
N VAL A 258 2.01 -4.48 -9.64
CA VAL A 258 2.54 -3.84 -8.43
C VAL A 258 2.82 -2.38 -8.80
N TRP A 259 2.12 -1.43 -8.21
CA TRP A 259 2.14 -0.04 -8.67
C TRP A 259 2.91 0.96 -7.78
N GLY A 260 3.58 0.46 -6.71
CA GLY A 260 4.33 1.31 -5.77
C GLY A 260 3.48 2.45 -5.19
N ASP A 261 3.94 3.67 -5.36
CA ASP A 261 3.38 4.91 -4.81
C ASP A 261 2.51 5.69 -5.79
N LEU A 262 1.83 4.97 -6.69
CA LEU A 262 0.79 5.59 -7.50
C LEU A 262 -0.35 6.16 -6.63
N ILE A 263 -0.66 5.50 -5.50
CA ILE A 263 -1.68 5.86 -4.51
C ILE A 263 -1.10 5.75 -3.10
N HIS A 264 -1.12 6.84 -2.32
CA HIS A 264 -0.73 6.87 -0.91
C HIS A 264 -1.93 6.81 0.03
N ASN A 265 -3.04 7.45 -0.34
CA ASN A 265 -4.27 7.42 0.45
C ASN A 265 -5.46 7.05 -0.44
N HIS A 266 -5.97 5.84 -0.25
CA HIS A 266 -7.07 5.32 -1.05
C HIS A 266 -8.38 6.09 -0.85
N ALA A 267 -8.61 6.70 0.32
CA ALA A 267 -9.83 7.45 0.58
C ALA A 267 -9.86 8.76 -0.24
N ILE A 268 -8.72 9.43 -0.36
CA ILE A 268 -8.58 10.68 -1.11
C ILE A 268 -8.35 10.40 -2.59
N GLN A 269 -7.28 9.69 -2.93
CA GLN A 269 -6.79 9.61 -4.31
C GLN A 269 -7.59 8.63 -5.20
N MET A 270 -8.41 7.76 -4.62
CA MET A 270 -9.38 6.98 -5.40
C MET A 270 -10.62 7.82 -5.76
N ALA A 271 -11.08 8.68 -4.85
CA ALA A 271 -12.18 9.60 -5.11
C ALA A 271 -11.74 10.79 -5.99
N HIS A 272 -10.52 11.27 -5.79
CA HIS A 272 -9.91 12.43 -6.43
C HIS A 272 -8.53 12.09 -6.97
N PRO A 273 -8.44 11.35 -8.09
CA PRO A 273 -7.15 10.88 -8.62
C PRO A 273 -6.24 12.01 -9.12
N GLU A 274 -6.77 13.22 -9.26
CA GLU A 274 -6.01 14.42 -9.57
C GLU A 274 -5.20 14.97 -8.38
N VAL A 275 -5.45 14.51 -7.16
CA VAL A 275 -4.77 15.02 -5.96
C VAL A 275 -3.39 14.40 -5.83
N ALA A 276 -2.35 15.23 -5.85
CA ALA A 276 -0.97 14.85 -5.57
C ALA A 276 -0.69 14.88 -4.05
N VAL A 277 0.52 14.56 -3.66
CA VAL A 277 0.99 14.55 -2.26
C VAL A 277 2.31 15.31 -2.13
N ASP A 278 2.61 15.86 -0.96
CA ASP A 278 3.82 16.66 -0.70
C ASP A 278 5.13 15.87 -0.96
N PHE A 279 5.06 14.55 -1.02
CA PHE A 279 6.22 13.69 -1.33
C PHE A 279 6.48 13.53 -2.83
N ASP A 280 5.56 13.96 -3.71
CA ASP A 280 5.76 13.86 -5.15
C ASP A 280 6.87 14.82 -5.61
N ALA A 281 7.98 14.29 -6.13
CA ALA A 281 9.09 15.09 -6.65
C ALA A 281 8.66 15.97 -7.84
N ASP A 282 7.72 15.49 -8.65
CA ASP A 282 7.02 16.21 -9.71
C ASP A 282 5.52 15.91 -9.62
N SER A 283 4.79 16.73 -8.90
CA SER A 283 3.35 16.57 -8.67
C SER A 283 2.51 16.58 -9.96
N ILE A 284 2.98 17.28 -11.00
CA ILE A 284 2.29 17.31 -12.31
C ILE A 284 2.42 15.96 -13.01
N SER A 285 3.62 15.41 -13.04
CA SER A 285 3.90 14.09 -13.64
C SER A 285 3.26 12.97 -12.82
N ALA A 286 3.30 13.00 -11.49
CA ALA A 286 2.65 12.02 -10.62
C ALA A 286 1.13 11.97 -10.85
N ARG A 287 0.49 13.14 -10.89
CA ARG A 287 -0.92 13.27 -11.25
C ARG A 287 -1.21 12.69 -12.64
N LYS A 288 -0.39 13.04 -13.65
CA LYS A 288 -0.56 12.53 -15.02
C LYS A 288 -0.43 11.01 -15.08
N SER A 289 0.56 10.44 -14.40
CA SER A 289 0.75 8.99 -14.30
C SER A 289 -0.49 8.33 -13.71
N ARG A 290 -1.02 8.87 -12.61
CA ARG A 290 -2.24 8.35 -11.96
C ARG A 290 -3.47 8.44 -12.86
N LEU A 291 -3.73 9.60 -13.46
CA LEU A 291 -4.87 9.82 -14.35
C LEU A 291 -4.83 8.95 -15.63
N ASN A 292 -3.65 8.55 -16.08
CA ASN A 292 -3.49 7.65 -17.22
C ASN A 292 -3.59 6.17 -16.80
N ALA A 293 -3.01 5.80 -15.66
CA ALA A 293 -2.92 4.40 -15.25
C ALA A 293 -4.25 3.84 -14.72
N LEU A 294 -4.96 4.58 -13.84
CA LEU A 294 -6.16 4.07 -13.18
C LEU A 294 -7.27 3.65 -14.14
N PRO A 295 -7.60 4.42 -15.23
CA PRO A 295 -8.60 3.99 -16.21
C PRO A 295 -8.22 2.68 -16.90
N GLU A 296 -6.96 2.52 -17.29
CA GLU A 296 -6.49 1.31 -17.98
C GLU A 296 -6.48 0.09 -17.05
N ILE A 297 -6.07 0.27 -15.78
CA ILE A 297 -6.11 -0.77 -14.75
C ILE A 297 -7.56 -1.23 -14.53
N ALA A 298 -8.48 -0.30 -14.33
CA ALA A 298 -9.89 -0.61 -14.11
C ALA A 298 -10.55 -1.29 -15.31
N LYS A 299 -10.22 -0.83 -16.55
CA LYS A 299 -10.73 -1.42 -17.80
C LYS A 299 -10.21 -2.85 -18.02
N ARG A 300 -8.95 -3.11 -17.68
CA ARG A 300 -8.33 -4.44 -17.82
C ARG A 300 -8.73 -5.39 -16.70
N GLU A 301 -9.37 -4.91 -15.63
CA GLU A 301 -9.79 -5.69 -14.46
C GLU A 301 -8.66 -6.52 -13.82
N ILE A 302 -7.41 -6.08 -13.98
CA ILE A 302 -6.23 -6.77 -13.48
C ILE A 302 -6.14 -6.72 -11.95
N LEU A 303 -5.43 -7.67 -11.38
CA LEU A 303 -5.08 -7.63 -9.97
C LEU A 303 -4.10 -6.48 -9.73
N VAL A 304 -4.31 -5.74 -8.67
CA VAL A 304 -3.41 -4.68 -8.21
C VAL A 304 -2.78 -5.09 -6.90
N ALA A 305 -1.50 -4.77 -6.76
CA ALA A 305 -0.73 -4.82 -5.52
C ALA A 305 -0.21 -3.41 -5.21
N GLY A 306 -0.71 -2.80 -4.14
CA GLY A 306 -0.40 -1.40 -3.78
C GLY A 306 0.24 -1.28 -2.40
N ALA A 307 1.39 -0.62 -2.34
CA ALA A 307 2.25 -0.55 -1.16
C ALA A 307 1.56 0.14 0.04
N HIS A 308 0.72 1.15 -0.22
CA HIS A 308 0.05 1.96 0.80
C HIS A 308 -1.47 1.76 0.87
N LEU A 309 -1.96 0.67 0.31
CA LEU A 309 -3.37 0.28 0.46
C LEU A 309 -3.58 -0.47 1.80
N PRO A 310 -4.83 -0.52 2.30
CA PRO A 310 -5.12 -1.37 3.46
C PRO A 310 -4.63 -2.80 3.24
N PHE A 311 -3.86 -3.33 4.21
CA PHE A 311 -3.33 -4.70 4.11
C PHE A 311 -4.45 -5.72 3.79
N PRO A 312 -4.24 -6.65 2.84
CA PRO A 312 -2.97 -7.04 2.21
C PRO A 312 -2.55 -6.22 0.98
N GLY A 313 -3.17 -5.11 0.67
CA GLY A 313 -2.83 -4.28 -0.49
C GLY A 313 -3.18 -4.89 -1.84
N LEU A 314 -3.86 -6.05 -1.87
CA LEU A 314 -4.24 -6.79 -3.07
C LEU A 314 -5.72 -6.62 -3.38
N GLY A 315 -6.07 -6.34 -4.65
CA GLY A 315 -7.45 -6.14 -5.05
C GLY A 315 -7.62 -5.68 -6.48
N HIS A 316 -8.79 -5.16 -6.79
CA HIS A 316 -9.17 -4.66 -8.12
C HIS A 316 -9.72 -3.24 -8.03
N LEU A 317 -9.71 -2.53 -9.16
CA LEU A 317 -10.36 -1.24 -9.29
C LEU A 317 -11.66 -1.35 -10.06
N ARG A 318 -12.65 -0.57 -9.63
CA ARG A 318 -13.87 -0.33 -10.39
C ARG A 318 -14.13 1.16 -10.51
N VAL A 319 -14.51 1.62 -11.71
CA VAL A 319 -14.91 3.00 -11.94
C VAL A 319 -16.25 3.26 -11.27
N GLU A 320 -16.37 4.37 -10.52
CA GLU A 320 -17.60 4.85 -9.91
C GLU A 320 -18.33 5.83 -10.84
N LYS A 321 -19.62 6.04 -10.59
CA LYS A 321 -20.48 6.91 -11.40
C LYS A 321 -20.06 8.38 -11.39
N ASP A 322 -19.42 8.82 -10.34
CA ASP A 322 -18.90 10.19 -10.14
C ASP A 322 -17.52 10.43 -10.76
N GLY A 323 -16.95 9.41 -11.41
CA GLY A 323 -15.65 9.48 -12.07
C GLY A 323 -14.46 9.10 -11.18
N GLY A 324 -14.70 8.79 -9.90
CA GLY A 324 -13.70 8.21 -9.00
C GLY A 324 -13.57 6.69 -9.18
N TYR A 325 -12.81 6.09 -8.26
CA TYR A 325 -12.56 4.65 -8.27
C TYR A 325 -12.94 4.04 -6.93
N ARG A 326 -13.42 2.80 -6.98
CA ARG A 326 -13.61 1.96 -5.80
C ARG A 326 -12.52 0.91 -5.76
N TRP A 327 -11.87 0.81 -4.62
CA TRP A 327 -11.00 -0.30 -4.27
C TRP A 327 -11.83 -1.49 -3.82
N ILE A 328 -11.60 -2.66 -4.41
CA ILE A 328 -12.26 -3.93 -4.08
C ILE A 328 -11.16 -4.90 -3.65
N PRO A 329 -10.93 -5.07 -2.35
CA PRO A 329 -9.89 -5.98 -1.87
C PRO A 329 -10.21 -7.42 -2.23
N VAL A 330 -9.17 -8.26 -2.37
CA VAL A 330 -9.34 -9.71 -2.51
C VAL A 330 -9.97 -10.29 -1.25
N GLU A 331 -10.74 -11.36 -1.43
CA GLU A 331 -11.30 -12.12 -0.32
C GLU A 331 -10.30 -13.19 0.16
N TYR A 332 -10.27 -13.45 1.47
CA TYR A 332 -9.52 -14.59 1.99
C TYR A 332 -10.08 -15.90 1.43
N ARG A 333 -9.20 -16.67 0.79
CA ARG A 333 -9.51 -18.01 0.30
C ARG A 333 -8.33 -18.94 0.58
N PRO A 334 -8.57 -20.17 1.08
CA PRO A 334 -7.50 -21.16 1.13
C PRO A 334 -6.95 -21.43 -0.27
N ILE A 335 -5.62 -21.52 -0.40
CA ILE A 335 -5.01 -22.01 -1.63
C ILE A 335 -5.35 -23.49 -1.75
N ARG A 336 -5.97 -23.87 -2.85
CA ARG A 336 -6.35 -25.26 -3.15
C ARG A 336 -5.43 -25.76 -4.25
N GLN A 337 -4.70 -26.82 -3.93
CA GLN A 337 -3.87 -27.56 -4.89
C GLN A 337 -4.74 -28.44 -5.78
#